data_2892143c705012301c8cca475f5f11b2
#
_entry.id   2892143c705012301c8cca475f5f11b2
#
_cell.length_a   1.000
_cell.length_b   1.000
_cell.length_c   1.000
_cell.angle_alpha   90.00
_cell.angle_beta   90.00
_cell.angle_gamma   90.00
#
_symmetry.space_group_name_H-M   'P 1'
#
loop_
_entity.id
_entity.type
_entity.pdbx_description
1 polymer ?
#
loop_
_entity_poly.entity_id
_entity_poly.type
_entity_poly.pdbx_seq_one_letter_code
_entity_poly.pdbx_strand_id
1 'polypeptide(L)'
;MKNISILNGRLIDPANGVDAVLDLHIADGRILALGAAPAGFTAGLRIDARERIVCPGLVDLSARLREPGLEHKATIASETLAAARGGITTLCCPPDTDPIIDTPAVAEMIRRKATQSGHCRVLPVGALTQGLGGEQLSEMAALKKAGCAALGNALNPIGNTLIQRRALEYAATFGITVLLHPEDPQLRNGGCAHEGAVASRLGLPGIPEAAETVAVARDLALAEQTGCRIHFRGLSCGAAARIIRRARHDRLPVSADVAAHQLHLTEADINNFDSNCHLIPPLRTRGDREALRNAVADGAISAICSDHQPHEPDAKEAPFPSTAPGISALETLLPLTLRLVEEDVLGLPQAIARLTCGPADILDLPLGRLGAGASADICIFDPNQTWRLTTEDMLSRGHNTPFLGREFKGAVTHTLLEGRVVFEK
;
A
#
# COMPACT_ATOMS: atom_id res chain seq x y z
N MET A 1 4.12 -28.70 7.80
CA MET A 1 3.91 -28.17 6.41
C MET A 1 4.66 -29.05 5.44
N LYS A 2 4.27 -29.08 4.13
CA LYS A 2 5.06 -29.78 3.11
C LYS A 2 6.29 -28.93 2.79
N ASN A 3 7.45 -29.57 2.60
CA ASN A 3 8.61 -28.90 2.03
C ASN A 3 8.31 -28.52 0.56
N ILE A 4 8.76 -27.34 0.12
CA ILE A 4 8.51 -26.84 -1.23
C ILE A 4 9.83 -26.52 -1.92
N SER A 5 9.92 -26.86 -3.22
CA SER A 5 10.96 -26.33 -4.12
C SER A 5 10.30 -25.49 -5.21
N ILE A 6 10.78 -24.27 -5.41
CA ILE A 6 10.49 -23.43 -6.55
C ILE A 6 11.71 -23.48 -7.46
N LEU A 7 11.53 -23.95 -8.69
CA LEU A 7 12.62 -24.33 -9.58
C LEU A 7 12.65 -23.45 -10.83
N ASN A 8 13.85 -23.19 -11.36
CA ASN A 8 14.11 -22.55 -12.65
C ASN A 8 13.63 -21.09 -12.78
N GLY A 9 13.19 -20.44 -11.70
CA GLY A 9 12.69 -19.06 -11.74
C GLY A 9 13.82 -18.02 -11.74
N ARG A 10 13.59 -16.86 -12.39
CA ARG A 10 14.44 -15.69 -12.16
C ARG A 10 14.07 -15.09 -10.80
N LEU A 11 14.94 -15.33 -9.81
CA LEU A 11 14.78 -14.81 -8.46
C LEU A 11 15.28 -13.38 -8.40
N ILE A 12 14.40 -12.47 -8.00
CA ILE A 12 14.73 -11.05 -7.79
C ILE A 12 14.43 -10.71 -6.33
N ASP A 13 15.50 -10.49 -5.56
CA ASP A 13 15.43 -10.04 -4.17
C ASP A 13 16.29 -8.78 -3.99
N PRO A 14 15.68 -7.59 -4.11
CA PRO A 14 16.42 -6.33 -4.06
C PRO A 14 17.11 -6.10 -2.71
N ALA A 15 16.53 -6.57 -1.61
CA ALA A 15 17.08 -6.41 -0.27
C ALA A 15 18.44 -7.12 -0.09
N ASN A 16 18.64 -8.24 -0.79
CA ASN A 16 19.85 -9.03 -0.76
C ASN A 16 20.71 -8.90 -2.05
N GLY A 17 20.32 -8.02 -2.97
CA GLY A 17 21.04 -7.76 -4.23
C GLY A 17 21.05 -8.97 -5.17
N VAL A 18 20.02 -9.83 -5.12
CA VAL A 18 19.92 -11.03 -5.97
C VAL A 18 19.07 -10.73 -7.19
N ASP A 19 19.60 -11.06 -8.37
CA ASP A 19 18.87 -11.09 -9.65
C ASP A 19 19.51 -12.18 -10.53
N ALA A 20 19.02 -13.42 -10.40
CA ALA A 20 19.59 -14.58 -11.08
C ALA A 20 18.55 -15.71 -11.20
N VAL A 21 18.76 -16.63 -12.13
CA VAL A 21 18.00 -17.89 -12.17
C VAL A 21 18.51 -18.81 -11.07
N LEU A 22 17.71 -18.99 -10.03
CA LEU A 22 18.04 -19.79 -8.85
C LEU A 22 16.82 -20.58 -8.38
N ASP A 23 17.07 -21.79 -7.90
CA ASP A 23 16.07 -22.56 -7.17
C ASP A 23 15.92 -22.02 -5.75
N LEU A 24 14.73 -22.19 -5.16
CA LEU A 24 14.43 -21.79 -3.81
C LEU A 24 13.79 -22.96 -3.06
N HIS A 25 14.30 -23.26 -1.87
CA HIS A 25 13.86 -24.39 -1.05
C HIS A 25 13.26 -23.89 0.28
N ILE A 26 12.10 -24.42 0.62
CA ILE A 26 11.29 -24.00 1.77
C ILE A 26 11.05 -25.21 2.68
N ALA A 27 11.29 -25.02 3.97
CA ALA A 27 10.89 -25.96 5.02
C ALA A 27 10.30 -25.18 6.21
N ASP A 28 9.29 -25.74 6.85
CA ASP A 28 8.64 -25.17 8.04
C ASP A 28 8.24 -23.69 7.93
N GLY A 29 7.77 -23.28 6.73
CA GLY A 29 7.33 -21.93 6.46
C GLY A 29 8.44 -20.90 6.27
N ARG A 30 9.71 -21.33 6.20
CA ARG A 30 10.89 -20.48 6.04
C ARG A 30 11.72 -20.88 4.85
N ILE A 31 12.44 -19.92 4.30
CA ILE A 31 13.41 -20.17 3.25
C ILE A 31 14.60 -20.91 3.85
N LEU A 32 14.87 -22.11 3.34
CA LEU A 32 15.95 -22.97 3.80
C LEU A 32 17.25 -22.69 3.04
N ALA A 33 17.15 -22.55 1.71
CA ALA A 33 18.32 -22.30 0.86
C ALA A 33 17.90 -21.68 -0.49
N LEU A 34 18.82 -20.96 -1.10
CA LEU A 34 18.79 -20.50 -2.50
C LEU A 34 19.85 -21.28 -3.28
N GLY A 35 19.52 -21.72 -4.50
CA GLY A 35 20.37 -22.54 -5.36
C GLY A 35 20.24 -24.03 -5.05
N ALA A 36 21.32 -24.73 -4.70
CA ALA A 36 21.29 -26.17 -4.48
C ALA A 36 20.47 -26.58 -3.25
N ALA A 37 19.67 -27.63 -3.38
CA ALA A 37 18.93 -28.19 -2.27
C ALA A 37 19.89 -28.72 -1.19
N PRO A 38 19.66 -28.45 0.11
CA PRO A 38 20.49 -29.00 1.20
C PRO A 38 20.44 -30.51 1.23
N ALA A 39 21.51 -31.13 1.75
CA ALA A 39 21.60 -32.58 1.90
C ALA A 39 20.44 -33.12 2.74
N GLY A 40 19.76 -34.15 2.26
CA GLY A 40 18.61 -34.77 2.90
C GLY A 40 17.28 -34.03 2.69
N PHE A 41 17.25 -32.89 1.99
CA PHE A 41 16.01 -32.19 1.68
C PHE A 41 15.21 -32.95 0.60
N THR A 42 13.93 -33.19 0.89
CA THR A 42 12.99 -33.77 -0.08
C THR A 42 11.78 -32.87 -0.20
N ALA A 43 11.52 -32.36 -1.41
CA ALA A 43 10.35 -31.52 -1.68
C ALA A 43 9.07 -32.37 -1.75
N GLY A 44 8.06 -32.01 -0.97
CA GLY A 44 6.71 -32.57 -1.04
C GLY A 44 5.83 -31.86 -2.09
N LEU A 45 6.24 -30.64 -2.50
CA LEU A 45 5.65 -29.88 -3.61
C LEU A 45 6.78 -29.27 -4.44
N ARG A 46 6.62 -29.30 -5.77
CA ARG A 46 7.55 -28.64 -6.70
C ARG A 46 6.74 -27.68 -7.58
N ILE A 47 7.21 -26.42 -7.64
CA ILE A 47 6.63 -25.37 -8.50
C ILE A 47 7.69 -25.08 -9.58
N ASP A 48 7.35 -25.30 -10.84
CA ASP A 48 8.22 -24.89 -11.96
C ASP A 48 7.94 -23.41 -12.29
N ALA A 49 8.92 -22.57 -12.02
CA ALA A 49 8.86 -21.13 -12.25
C ALA A 49 9.66 -20.70 -13.51
N ARG A 50 9.87 -21.61 -14.46
CA ARG A 50 10.57 -21.30 -15.71
C ARG A 50 9.87 -20.13 -16.43
N GLU A 51 10.68 -19.16 -16.91
CA GLU A 51 10.23 -17.91 -17.54
C GLU A 51 9.42 -16.99 -16.61
N ARG A 52 9.35 -17.29 -15.32
CA ARG A 52 8.65 -16.48 -14.31
C ARG A 52 9.63 -15.75 -13.40
N ILE A 53 9.12 -14.67 -12.82
CA ILE A 53 9.82 -13.95 -11.76
C ILE A 53 9.38 -14.53 -10.41
N VAL A 54 10.36 -14.80 -9.56
CA VAL A 54 10.17 -15.17 -8.15
C VAL A 54 10.70 -14.03 -7.30
N CYS A 55 9.84 -13.38 -6.54
CA CYS A 55 10.24 -12.26 -5.69
C CYS A 55 9.63 -12.40 -4.28
N PRO A 56 10.08 -11.60 -3.30
CA PRO A 56 9.41 -11.54 -2.02
C PRO A 56 7.93 -11.22 -2.20
N GLY A 57 7.08 -11.76 -1.33
CA GLY A 57 5.67 -11.40 -1.29
C GLY A 57 5.50 -9.91 -1.12
N LEU A 58 4.55 -9.33 -1.86
CA LEU A 58 4.33 -7.88 -1.87
C LEU A 58 3.79 -7.42 -0.51
N VAL A 59 4.18 -6.21 -0.12
CA VAL A 59 3.75 -5.54 1.11
C VAL A 59 3.01 -4.26 0.73
N ASP A 60 1.75 -4.16 1.11
CA ASP A 60 0.92 -2.99 0.83
C ASP A 60 0.67 -2.16 2.09
N LEU A 61 0.99 -0.87 2.04
CA LEU A 61 0.89 0.03 3.19
C LEU A 61 -0.52 0.56 3.44
N SER A 62 -1.48 0.32 2.53
CA SER A 62 -2.82 0.91 2.62
C SER A 62 -3.88 0.09 1.89
N ALA A 63 -4.61 -0.75 2.62
CA ALA A 63 -5.78 -1.43 2.08
C ALA A 63 -6.93 -1.45 3.09
N ARG A 64 -8.06 -0.85 2.74
CA ARG A 64 -9.29 -0.89 3.53
C ARG A 64 -10.02 -2.20 3.27
N LEU A 65 -10.13 -3.02 4.32
CA LEU A 65 -10.80 -4.33 4.24
C LEU A 65 -12.31 -4.23 4.53
N ARG A 66 -12.77 -3.04 4.93
CA ARG A 66 -14.19 -2.72 5.24
C ARG A 66 -14.80 -3.50 6.39
N GLU A 67 -14.10 -4.44 6.96
CA GLU A 67 -14.51 -5.20 8.13
C GLU A 67 -13.53 -4.92 9.29
N PRO A 68 -14.05 -4.61 10.49
CA PRO A 68 -15.46 -4.58 10.92
C PRO A 68 -16.24 -3.36 10.46
N GLY A 69 -17.59 -3.51 10.40
CA GLY A 69 -18.57 -2.44 10.35
C GLY A 69 -19.10 -2.06 8.96
N LEU A 70 -18.36 -2.36 7.90
CA LEU A 70 -18.74 -2.05 6.52
C LEU A 70 -18.73 -3.30 5.64
N GLU A 71 -19.15 -4.45 6.17
CA GLU A 71 -19.11 -5.76 5.52
C GLU A 71 -19.97 -5.84 4.26
N HIS A 72 -20.93 -4.94 4.10
CA HIS A 72 -21.72 -4.82 2.86
C HIS A 72 -20.83 -4.37 1.67
N LYS A 73 -19.75 -3.62 1.91
CA LYS A 73 -18.78 -3.19 0.90
C LYS A 73 -17.78 -4.30 0.59
N ALA A 74 -17.16 -4.87 1.64
CA ALA A 74 -16.16 -5.92 1.53
C ALA A 74 -15.89 -6.56 2.90
N THR A 75 -15.16 -7.69 2.91
CA THR A 75 -14.78 -8.41 4.13
C THR A 75 -13.28 -8.67 4.18
N ILE A 76 -12.74 -8.95 5.36
CA ILE A 76 -11.34 -9.38 5.50
C ILE A 76 -11.07 -10.60 4.63
N ALA A 77 -12.00 -11.56 4.56
CA ALA A 77 -11.83 -12.76 3.77
C ALA A 77 -11.76 -12.46 2.26
N SER A 78 -12.68 -11.65 1.72
CA SER A 78 -12.68 -11.30 0.30
C SER A 78 -11.45 -10.51 -0.11
N GLU A 79 -11.09 -9.48 0.67
CA GLU A 79 -9.99 -8.59 0.28
C GLU A 79 -8.61 -9.21 0.53
N THR A 80 -8.47 -10.10 1.52
CA THR A 80 -7.21 -10.85 1.66
C THR A 80 -7.03 -11.90 0.55
N LEU A 81 -8.12 -12.46 0.00
CA LEU A 81 -8.06 -13.32 -1.17
C LEU A 81 -7.68 -12.52 -2.44
N ALA A 82 -8.27 -11.33 -2.63
CA ALA A 82 -7.91 -10.42 -3.71
C ALA A 82 -6.44 -9.96 -3.59
N ALA A 83 -5.96 -9.70 -2.38
CA ALA A 83 -4.56 -9.40 -2.11
C ALA A 83 -3.64 -10.56 -2.53
N ALA A 84 -3.98 -11.79 -2.14
CA ALA A 84 -3.21 -12.98 -2.54
C ALA A 84 -3.15 -13.14 -4.06
N ARG A 85 -4.26 -12.91 -4.79
CA ARG A 85 -4.27 -12.87 -6.25
C ARG A 85 -3.35 -11.78 -6.82
N GLY A 86 -3.26 -10.63 -6.14
CA GLY A 86 -2.35 -9.53 -6.48
C GLY A 86 -0.88 -9.78 -6.12
N GLY A 87 -0.53 -10.94 -5.53
CA GLY A 87 0.82 -11.25 -5.06
C GLY A 87 1.16 -10.65 -3.69
N ILE A 88 0.19 -10.04 -3.01
CA ILE A 88 0.35 -9.35 -1.73
C ILE A 88 0.24 -10.39 -0.60
N THR A 89 1.31 -10.52 0.18
CA THR A 89 1.36 -11.43 1.35
C THR A 89 1.15 -10.69 2.67
N THR A 90 1.35 -9.38 2.68
CA THR A 90 1.18 -8.55 3.86
C THR A 90 0.55 -7.23 3.48
N LEU A 91 -0.46 -6.78 4.22
CA LEU A 91 -1.08 -5.48 4.03
C LEU A 91 -1.38 -4.77 5.34
N CYS A 92 -1.37 -3.44 5.32
CA CYS A 92 -1.80 -2.59 6.42
C CYS A 92 -3.28 -2.23 6.28
N CYS A 93 -4.03 -2.46 7.35
CA CYS A 93 -5.44 -2.05 7.47
C CYS A 93 -5.50 -0.71 8.20
N PRO A 94 -5.91 0.39 7.54
CA PRO A 94 -6.07 1.70 8.18
C PRO A 94 -7.10 1.70 9.29
N PRO A 95 -7.04 2.66 10.24
CA PRO A 95 -7.84 2.64 11.46
C PRO A 95 -9.32 3.02 11.27
N ASP A 96 -9.74 3.45 10.10
CA ASP A 96 -11.10 3.92 9.77
C ASP A 96 -12.10 2.77 9.52
N THR A 97 -12.09 1.80 10.43
CA THR A 97 -13.09 0.72 10.58
C THR A 97 -14.22 1.15 11.52
N ASP A 98 -15.26 0.35 11.68
CA ASP A 98 -16.34 0.58 12.65
C ASP A 98 -16.57 -0.70 13.48
N PRO A 99 -16.16 -0.73 14.77
CA PRO A 99 -15.51 0.37 15.50
C PRO A 99 -14.09 0.69 14.98
N ILE A 100 -13.65 1.93 15.22
CA ILE A 100 -12.31 2.44 14.89
C ILE A 100 -11.23 1.64 15.64
N ILE A 101 -10.04 1.47 15.00
CA ILE A 101 -8.89 0.79 15.64
C ILE A 101 -8.20 1.75 16.63
N ASP A 102 -8.89 2.19 17.66
CA ASP A 102 -8.36 3.04 18.74
C ASP A 102 -8.22 2.29 20.08
N THR A 103 -8.61 1.02 20.10
CA THR A 103 -8.47 0.12 21.25
C THR A 103 -7.79 -1.21 20.87
N PRO A 104 -7.08 -1.86 21.81
CA PRO A 104 -6.46 -3.17 21.59
C PRO A 104 -7.42 -4.24 21.08
N ALA A 105 -8.65 -4.26 21.58
CA ALA A 105 -9.65 -5.29 21.26
C ALA A 105 -10.00 -5.31 19.75
N VAL A 106 -10.12 -4.13 19.13
CA VAL A 106 -10.41 -4.04 17.69
C VAL A 106 -9.22 -4.53 16.86
N ALA A 107 -8.00 -4.15 17.23
CA ALA A 107 -6.79 -4.60 16.55
C ALA A 107 -6.63 -6.12 16.62
N GLU A 108 -6.84 -6.72 17.79
CA GLU A 108 -6.78 -8.17 18.01
C GLU A 108 -7.87 -8.91 17.23
N MET A 109 -9.08 -8.35 17.16
CA MET A 109 -10.20 -8.94 16.40
C MET A 109 -9.85 -9.01 14.91
N ILE A 110 -9.34 -7.93 14.31
CA ILE A 110 -8.94 -7.88 12.89
C ILE A 110 -7.85 -8.93 12.63
N ARG A 111 -6.82 -8.98 13.46
CA ARG A 111 -5.73 -9.97 13.31
C ARG A 111 -6.23 -11.39 13.37
N ARG A 112 -7.13 -11.70 14.33
CA ARG A 112 -7.73 -13.03 14.46
C ARG A 112 -8.54 -13.40 13.23
N LYS A 113 -9.41 -12.51 12.73
CA LYS A 113 -10.19 -12.75 11.51
C LYS A 113 -9.29 -12.96 10.28
N ALA A 114 -8.24 -12.16 10.12
CA ALA A 114 -7.26 -12.32 9.05
C ALA A 114 -6.53 -13.67 9.13
N THR A 115 -6.13 -14.10 10.32
CA THR A 115 -5.52 -15.42 10.53
C THR A 115 -6.49 -16.55 10.17
N GLN A 116 -7.77 -16.41 10.48
CA GLN A 116 -8.81 -17.40 10.12
C GLN A 116 -9.05 -17.46 8.61
N SER A 117 -9.01 -16.36 7.88
CA SER A 117 -9.11 -16.34 6.42
C SER A 117 -7.89 -17.00 5.76
N GLY A 118 -6.71 -16.77 6.31
CA GLY A 118 -5.47 -17.45 5.95
C GLY A 118 -4.85 -17.06 4.60
N HIS A 119 -5.34 -16.02 3.92
CA HIS A 119 -4.87 -15.64 2.58
C HIS A 119 -3.73 -14.62 2.60
N CYS A 120 -3.75 -13.68 3.56
CA CYS A 120 -2.78 -12.59 3.65
C CYS A 120 -2.56 -12.22 5.13
N ARG A 121 -1.35 -11.77 5.48
CA ARG A 121 -1.07 -11.18 6.79
C ARG A 121 -1.63 -9.77 6.83
N VAL A 122 -2.52 -9.51 7.78
CA VAL A 122 -3.10 -8.17 8.00
C VAL A 122 -2.45 -7.54 9.22
N LEU A 123 -1.90 -6.36 9.03
CA LEU A 123 -1.29 -5.53 10.06
C LEU A 123 -2.22 -4.34 10.34
N PRO A 124 -2.91 -4.29 11.49
CA PRO A 124 -3.71 -3.13 11.85
C PRO A 124 -2.82 -1.89 12.01
N VAL A 125 -3.29 -0.76 11.54
CA VAL A 125 -2.77 0.57 11.89
C VAL A 125 -3.70 1.12 12.97
N GLY A 126 -3.15 1.45 14.14
CA GLY A 126 -3.94 2.02 15.22
C GLY A 126 -4.20 3.51 15.01
N ALA A 127 -5.28 4.04 15.57
CA ALA A 127 -5.59 5.46 15.52
C ALA A 127 -4.63 6.27 16.42
N LEU A 128 -4.19 7.45 15.96
CA LEU A 128 -3.44 8.40 16.78
C LEU A 128 -4.34 9.06 17.83
N THR A 129 -5.60 9.32 17.45
CA THR A 129 -6.58 9.97 18.31
C THR A 129 -7.85 9.12 18.42
N GLN A 130 -8.48 9.18 19.59
CA GLN A 130 -9.73 8.48 19.85
C GLN A 130 -10.80 8.90 18.85
N GLY A 131 -11.51 7.92 18.29
CA GLY A 131 -12.54 8.18 17.30
C GLY A 131 -12.04 8.87 16.03
N LEU A 132 -10.72 8.94 15.78
CA LEU A 132 -10.10 9.74 14.70
C LEU A 132 -10.43 11.24 14.79
N GLY A 133 -10.88 11.72 15.96
CA GLY A 133 -11.43 13.07 16.16
C GLY A 133 -10.40 14.20 16.17
N GLY A 134 -9.10 13.87 16.27
CA GLY A 134 -8.03 14.88 16.29
C GLY A 134 -7.91 15.68 17.60
N GLU A 135 -8.60 15.28 18.66
CA GLU A 135 -8.66 16.03 19.95
C GLU A 135 -7.97 15.29 21.09
N GLN A 136 -8.31 14.02 21.30
CA GLN A 136 -7.79 13.22 22.40
C GLN A 136 -6.92 12.08 21.85
N LEU A 137 -5.70 11.93 22.42
CA LEU A 137 -4.77 10.86 22.00
C LEU A 137 -5.31 9.49 22.39
N SER A 138 -5.03 8.49 21.54
CA SER A 138 -5.26 7.07 21.85
C SER A 138 -4.15 6.53 22.76
N GLU A 139 -4.41 5.36 23.34
CA GLU A 139 -3.42 4.60 24.14
C GLU A 139 -2.40 3.90 23.22
N MET A 140 -1.49 4.68 22.61
CA MET A 140 -0.58 4.24 21.55
C MET A 140 0.30 3.06 21.95
N ALA A 141 0.80 3.04 23.20
CA ALA A 141 1.60 1.93 23.71
C ALA A 141 0.80 0.63 23.79
N ALA A 142 -0.49 0.70 24.17
CA ALA A 142 -1.37 -0.46 24.21
C ALA A 142 -1.69 -0.97 22.81
N LEU A 143 -1.93 -0.09 21.84
CA LEU A 143 -2.15 -0.44 20.44
C LEU A 143 -0.91 -1.11 19.83
N LYS A 144 0.30 -0.60 20.08
CA LYS A 144 1.54 -1.25 19.67
C LYS A 144 1.65 -2.66 20.26
N LYS A 145 1.37 -2.83 21.57
CA LYS A 145 1.41 -4.13 22.24
C LYS A 145 0.36 -5.11 21.67
N ALA A 146 -0.79 -4.62 21.23
CA ALA A 146 -1.82 -5.42 20.53
C ALA A 146 -1.42 -5.82 19.10
N GLY A 147 -0.27 -5.33 18.61
CA GLY A 147 0.29 -5.71 17.31
C GLY A 147 -0.07 -4.77 16.17
N CYS A 148 -0.46 -3.52 16.45
CA CYS A 148 -0.49 -2.49 15.43
C CYS A 148 0.94 -2.22 14.92
N ALA A 149 1.12 -2.29 13.61
CA ALA A 149 2.45 -2.09 12.98
C ALA A 149 2.87 -0.62 12.95
N ALA A 150 1.91 0.28 12.94
CA ALA A 150 2.08 1.73 12.90
C ALA A 150 0.84 2.40 13.49
N LEU A 151 0.88 3.72 13.64
CA LEU A 151 -0.29 4.53 14.02
C LEU A 151 -0.54 5.63 13.00
N GLY A 152 -1.81 6.02 12.82
CA GLY A 152 -2.22 7.07 11.90
C GLY A 152 -3.67 7.47 12.11
N ASN A 153 -4.12 8.53 11.43
CA ASN A 153 -5.52 8.98 11.50
C ASN A 153 -6.28 8.77 10.18
N ALA A 154 -5.85 7.81 9.37
CA ALA A 154 -6.42 7.54 8.04
C ALA A 154 -6.50 8.82 7.17
N LEU A 155 -7.67 9.14 6.64
CA LEU A 155 -7.95 10.37 5.87
C LEU A 155 -8.53 11.50 6.76
N ASN A 156 -8.35 11.42 8.09
CA ASN A 156 -8.80 12.43 9.06
C ASN A 156 -7.59 13.17 9.65
N PRO A 157 -7.05 14.18 8.96
CA PRO A 157 -5.87 14.88 9.41
C PRO A 157 -6.14 15.65 10.71
N ILE A 158 -5.14 15.65 11.61
CA ILE A 158 -5.21 16.41 12.86
C ILE A 158 -4.98 17.89 12.56
N GLY A 159 -6.01 18.71 12.65
CA GLY A 159 -5.92 20.16 12.39
C GLY A 159 -5.21 20.95 13.50
N ASN A 160 -5.29 20.48 14.74
CA ASN A 160 -4.63 21.12 15.87
C ASN A 160 -3.15 20.71 15.94
N THR A 161 -2.24 21.64 15.60
CA THR A 161 -0.79 21.41 15.59
C THR A 161 -0.22 21.01 16.96
N LEU A 162 -0.81 21.47 18.07
CA LEU A 162 -0.37 21.07 19.42
C LEU A 162 -0.70 19.58 19.67
N ILE A 163 -1.89 19.14 19.31
CA ILE A 163 -2.28 17.73 19.44
C ILE A 163 -1.39 16.86 18.54
N GLN A 164 -1.17 17.29 17.28
CA GLN A 164 -0.26 16.60 16.35
C GLN A 164 1.14 16.45 16.95
N ARG A 165 1.70 17.54 17.50
CA ARG A 165 3.00 17.49 18.19
C ARG A 165 3.02 16.50 19.34
N ARG A 166 2.00 16.52 20.21
CA ARG A 166 1.90 15.59 21.36
C ARG A 166 1.78 14.13 20.89
N ALA A 167 1.03 13.87 19.81
CA ALA A 167 0.96 12.56 19.22
C ALA A 167 2.33 12.05 18.74
N LEU A 168 3.11 12.90 18.08
CA LEU A 168 4.45 12.56 17.60
C LEU A 168 5.44 12.35 18.75
N GLU A 169 5.40 13.19 19.81
CA GLU A 169 6.21 13.02 21.03
C GLU A 169 5.93 11.65 21.69
N TYR A 170 4.64 11.30 21.82
CA TYR A 170 4.23 10.01 22.38
C TYR A 170 4.71 8.84 21.50
N ALA A 171 4.46 8.91 20.19
CA ALA A 171 4.90 7.88 19.26
C ALA A 171 6.44 7.70 19.28
N ALA A 172 7.20 8.79 19.30
CA ALA A 172 8.66 8.76 19.40
C ALA A 172 9.15 8.06 20.66
N THR A 173 8.52 8.31 21.81
CA THR A 173 8.87 7.69 23.10
C THR A 173 8.79 6.16 23.04
N PHE A 174 7.86 5.62 22.28
CA PHE A 174 7.67 4.18 22.14
C PHE A 174 8.25 3.60 20.84
N GLY A 175 8.97 4.39 20.04
CA GLY A 175 9.55 3.95 18.76
C GLY A 175 8.48 3.47 17.78
N ILE A 176 7.36 4.18 17.66
CA ILE A 176 6.26 3.86 16.78
C ILE A 176 6.38 4.71 15.50
N THR A 177 6.29 4.08 14.32
CA THR A 177 6.18 4.80 13.06
C THR A 177 4.79 5.39 12.92
N VAL A 178 4.70 6.68 12.55
CA VAL A 178 3.43 7.39 12.34
C VAL A 178 3.17 7.54 10.86
N LEU A 179 2.02 7.04 10.40
CA LEU A 179 1.55 7.16 9.02
C LEU A 179 0.61 8.38 8.91
N LEU A 180 1.06 9.43 8.24
CA LEU A 180 0.30 10.67 8.08
C LEU A 180 -0.26 10.81 6.65
N HIS A 181 -1.53 11.12 6.55
CA HIS A 181 -2.11 11.66 5.33
C HIS A 181 -1.88 13.18 5.34
N PRO A 182 -1.01 13.70 4.46
CA PRO A 182 -0.64 15.11 4.49
C PRO A 182 -1.72 15.96 3.82
N GLU A 183 -2.71 16.39 4.59
CA GLU A 183 -3.77 17.26 4.11
C GLU A 183 -4.11 18.31 5.17
N ASP A 184 -4.17 19.57 4.77
CA ASP A 184 -4.73 20.64 5.57
C ASP A 184 -6.25 20.66 5.35
N PRO A 185 -7.07 20.39 6.39
CA PRO A 185 -8.51 20.24 6.26
C PRO A 185 -9.22 21.58 5.90
N GLN A 186 -8.62 22.70 6.25
CA GLN A 186 -9.19 24.02 5.94
C GLN A 186 -8.95 24.39 4.48
N LEU A 187 -7.74 24.09 3.97
CA LEU A 187 -7.42 24.30 2.57
C LEU A 187 -8.15 23.31 1.66
N ARG A 188 -8.42 22.07 2.11
CA ARG A 188 -9.28 21.13 1.38
C ARG A 188 -10.69 21.66 1.21
N ASN A 189 -11.29 22.28 2.24
CA ASN A 189 -12.58 22.99 2.22
C ASN A 189 -13.69 22.25 1.47
N GLY A 190 -13.86 20.95 1.69
CA GLY A 190 -14.88 20.14 1.01
C GLY A 190 -14.61 19.88 -0.48
N GLY A 191 -13.43 20.18 -0.98
CA GLY A 191 -13.03 19.88 -2.35
C GLY A 191 -13.04 18.39 -2.68
N CYS A 192 -13.27 18.05 -3.96
CA CYS A 192 -13.34 16.68 -4.46
C CYS A 192 -12.48 16.41 -5.70
N ALA A 193 -11.84 17.42 -6.27
CA ALA A 193 -10.98 17.33 -7.44
C ALA A 193 -9.76 18.27 -7.28
N HIS A 194 -8.72 18.10 -8.09
CA HIS A 194 -7.62 19.07 -8.13
C HIS A 194 -8.10 20.46 -8.52
N GLU A 195 -7.68 21.49 -7.77
CA GLU A 195 -7.94 22.88 -8.10
C GLU A 195 -7.19 23.26 -9.38
N GLY A 196 -7.89 23.34 -10.49
CA GLY A 196 -7.28 23.58 -11.80
C GLY A 196 -8.31 23.74 -12.91
N ALA A 197 -7.85 23.67 -14.14
CA ALA A 197 -8.66 23.90 -15.33
C ALA A 197 -9.79 22.87 -15.49
N VAL A 198 -9.53 21.60 -15.12
CA VAL A 198 -10.53 20.52 -15.23
C VAL A 198 -11.65 20.73 -14.22
N ALA A 199 -11.33 20.96 -12.94
CA ALA A 199 -12.32 21.22 -11.91
C ALA A 199 -13.17 22.47 -12.23
N SER A 200 -12.53 23.55 -12.67
CA SER A 200 -13.23 24.80 -13.07
C SER A 200 -14.18 24.56 -14.24
N ARG A 201 -13.77 23.80 -15.26
CA ARG A 201 -14.61 23.45 -16.41
C ARG A 201 -15.81 22.59 -16.01
N LEU A 202 -15.63 21.68 -15.07
CA LEU A 202 -16.67 20.76 -14.60
C LEU A 202 -17.53 21.33 -13.47
N GLY A 203 -17.19 22.52 -12.95
CA GLY A 203 -17.88 23.13 -11.81
C GLY A 203 -17.68 22.37 -10.50
N LEU A 204 -16.54 21.66 -10.35
CA LEU A 204 -16.21 20.88 -9.17
C LEU A 204 -15.44 21.73 -8.15
N PRO A 205 -15.72 21.60 -6.82
CA PRO A 205 -14.93 22.23 -5.79
C PRO A 205 -13.49 21.67 -5.77
N GLY A 206 -12.51 22.58 -5.85
CA GLY A 206 -11.10 22.23 -5.98
C GLY A 206 -10.40 22.00 -4.66
N ILE A 207 -9.37 21.14 -4.68
CA ILE A 207 -8.39 20.92 -3.60
C ILE A 207 -7.05 21.45 -4.10
N PRO A 208 -6.52 22.58 -3.57
CA PRO A 208 -5.25 23.14 -4.00
C PRO A 208 -4.09 22.23 -3.61
N GLU A 209 -2.96 22.32 -4.35
CA GLU A 209 -1.71 21.67 -3.93
C GLU A 209 -1.24 22.12 -2.54
N ALA A 210 -1.58 23.35 -2.16
CA ALA A 210 -1.25 23.91 -0.87
C ALA A 210 -1.84 23.09 0.29
N ALA A 211 -2.98 22.40 0.10
CA ALA A 211 -3.53 21.52 1.11
C ALA A 211 -2.56 20.40 1.51
N GLU A 212 -1.81 19.86 0.55
CA GLU A 212 -0.80 18.82 0.80
C GLU A 212 0.53 19.42 1.27
N THR A 213 1.05 20.44 0.58
CA THR A 213 2.39 20.99 0.87
C THR A 213 2.49 21.70 2.20
N VAL A 214 1.46 22.40 2.66
CA VAL A 214 1.39 23.03 3.99
C VAL A 214 1.41 21.98 5.08
N ALA A 215 0.63 20.90 4.94
CA ALA A 215 0.63 19.79 5.89
C ALA A 215 1.99 19.09 5.95
N VAL A 216 2.60 18.78 4.78
CA VAL A 216 3.96 18.21 4.73
C VAL A 216 4.97 19.11 5.44
N ALA A 217 4.99 20.41 5.16
CA ALA A 217 5.92 21.35 5.77
C ALA A 217 5.75 21.45 7.29
N ARG A 218 4.49 21.53 7.77
CA ARG A 218 4.16 21.52 9.20
C ARG A 218 4.68 20.26 9.88
N ASP A 219 4.37 19.10 9.31
CA ASP A 219 4.66 17.81 9.93
C ASP A 219 6.17 17.49 9.89
N LEU A 220 6.91 17.98 8.89
CA LEU A 220 8.38 17.92 8.86
C LEU A 220 9.01 18.73 9.99
N ALA A 221 8.53 19.96 10.25
CA ALA A 221 9.01 20.76 11.36
C ALA A 221 8.77 20.08 12.72
N LEU A 222 7.64 19.38 12.86
CA LEU A 222 7.34 18.59 14.05
C LEU A 222 8.21 17.32 14.15
N ALA A 223 8.46 16.64 13.00
CA ALA A 223 9.33 15.48 12.94
C ALA A 223 10.76 15.81 13.39
N GLU A 224 11.31 16.93 12.92
CA GLU A 224 12.64 17.41 13.29
C GLU A 224 12.74 17.67 14.79
N GLN A 225 11.71 18.29 15.39
CA GLN A 225 11.69 18.61 16.81
C GLN A 225 11.52 17.37 17.70
N THR A 226 10.69 16.40 17.29
CA THR A 226 10.30 15.25 18.12
C THR A 226 11.18 14.02 17.90
N GLY A 227 11.91 13.96 16.76
CA GLY A 227 12.64 12.78 16.33
C GLY A 227 11.73 11.60 15.94
N CYS A 228 10.43 11.81 15.81
CA CYS A 228 9.48 10.77 15.44
C CYS A 228 9.71 10.29 14.00
N ARG A 229 9.64 8.99 13.79
CA ARG A 229 9.62 8.40 12.44
C ARG A 229 8.26 8.65 11.81
N ILE A 230 8.23 9.42 10.72
CA ILE A 230 7.02 9.76 9.99
C ILE A 230 7.07 9.16 8.59
N HIS A 231 5.95 8.58 8.19
CA HIS A 231 5.71 8.17 6.82
C HIS A 231 4.52 8.95 6.25
N PHE A 232 4.77 9.71 5.18
CA PHE A 232 3.75 10.46 4.46
C PHE A 232 3.06 9.55 3.46
N ARG A 233 1.78 9.28 3.69
CA ARG A 233 0.97 8.38 2.87
C ARG A 233 0.31 9.10 1.71
N GLY A 234 0.37 8.46 0.54
CA GLY A 234 -0.41 8.87 -0.61
C GLY A 234 -0.07 10.27 -1.12
N LEU A 235 1.21 10.58 -1.34
CA LEU A 235 1.57 11.85 -2.00
C LEU A 235 0.90 11.96 -3.36
N SER A 236 0.41 13.14 -3.70
CA SER A 236 -0.27 13.39 -4.97
C SER A 236 0.37 14.48 -5.83
N CYS A 237 1.17 15.37 -5.25
CA CYS A 237 1.76 16.48 -6.00
C CYS A 237 3.29 16.49 -6.01
N GLY A 238 3.86 16.99 -7.10
CA GLY A 238 5.30 17.10 -7.30
C GLY A 238 5.98 18.06 -6.32
N ALA A 239 5.27 19.07 -5.83
CA ALA A 239 5.80 20.01 -4.84
C ALA A 239 6.06 19.31 -3.51
N ALA A 240 5.13 18.48 -3.01
CA ALA A 240 5.31 17.68 -1.80
C ALA A 240 6.48 16.70 -1.94
N ALA A 241 6.60 16.01 -3.08
CA ALA A 241 7.71 15.10 -3.33
C ALA A 241 9.09 15.81 -3.28
N ARG A 242 9.18 17.05 -3.77
CA ARG A 242 10.41 17.86 -3.66
C ARG A 242 10.76 18.21 -2.22
N ILE A 243 9.76 18.56 -1.41
CA ILE A 243 9.94 18.86 0.01
C ILE A 243 10.45 17.62 0.77
N ILE A 244 9.84 16.46 0.54
CA ILE A 244 10.26 15.18 1.15
C ILE A 244 11.68 14.80 0.71
N ARG A 245 12.02 14.95 -0.57
CA ARG A 245 13.39 14.69 -1.07
C ARG A 245 14.43 15.49 -0.29
N ARG A 246 14.17 16.79 -0.05
CA ARG A 246 15.06 17.65 0.73
C ARG A 246 15.16 17.17 2.17
N ALA A 247 14.04 16.90 2.83
CA ALA A 247 14.02 16.42 4.22
C ALA A 247 14.84 15.13 4.41
N ARG A 248 14.74 14.19 3.44
CA ARG A 248 15.54 12.96 3.45
C ARG A 248 17.03 13.21 3.21
N HIS A 249 17.38 14.15 2.32
CA HIS A 249 18.77 14.58 2.13
C HIS A 249 19.34 15.15 3.43
N ASP A 250 18.55 15.91 4.16
CA ASP A 250 18.90 16.49 5.47
C ASP A 250 18.82 15.45 6.62
N ARG A 251 18.60 14.14 6.27
CA ARG A 251 18.56 12.97 7.17
C ARG A 251 17.45 12.99 8.22
N LEU A 252 16.35 13.68 7.97
CA LEU A 252 15.16 13.53 8.80
C LEU A 252 14.62 12.10 8.70
N PRO A 253 14.09 11.53 9.81
CA PRO A 253 13.55 10.16 9.84
C PRO A 253 12.19 10.08 9.16
N VAL A 254 12.15 10.44 7.87
CA VAL A 254 10.92 10.52 7.07
C VAL A 254 10.98 9.67 5.82
N SER A 255 9.83 9.15 5.43
CA SER A 255 9.61 8.40 4.19
C SER A 255 8.26 8.77 3.58
N ALA A 256 8.02 8.35 2.34
CA ALA A 256 6.75 8.58 1.68
C ALA A 256 6.39 7.43 0.74
N ASP A 257 5.09 7.27 0.50
CA ASP A 257 4.54 6.43 -0.55
C ASP A 257 3.67 7.23 -1.53
N VAL A 258 3.32 6.55 -2.60
CA VAL A 258 2.36 7.01 -3.60
C VAL A 258 1.46 5.85 -3.99
N ALA A 259 0.18 6.12 -4.22
CA ALA A 259 -0.72 5.09 -4.75
C ALA A 259 -0.40 4.80 -6.23
N ALA A 260 -0.43 3.53 -6.61
CA ALA A 260 -0.08 3.09 -7.96
C ALA A 260 -0.88 3.83 -9.05
N HIS A 261 -2.15 4.10 -8.83
CA HIS A 261 -3.01 4.81 -9.77
C HIS A 261 -2.59 6.28 -9.99
N GLN A 262 -2.01 6.97 -8.99
CA GLN A 262 -1.49 8.33 -9.11
C GLN A 262 -0.29 8.44 -10.09
N LEU A 263 0.37 7.32 -10.36
CA LEU A 263 1.49 7.25 -11.31
C LEU A 263 1.02 7.07 -12.77
N HIS A 264 -0.30 6.90 -13.01
CA HIS A 264 -0.86 6.65 -14.34
C HIS A 264 -2.01 7.58 -14.71
N LEU A 265 -2.86 7.90 -13.74
CA LEU A 265 -4.02 8.77 -13.94
C LEU A 265 -3.68 10.23 -13.64
N THR A 266 -4.49 11.13 -14.19
CA THR A 266 -4.40 12.59 -14.00
C THR A 266 -5.79 13.17 -13.81
N GLU A 267 -5.90 14.46 -13.47
CA GLU A 267 -7.19 15.17 -13.41
C GLU A 267 -8.03 15.07 -14.70
N ALA A 268 -7.38 14.84 -15.85
CA ALA A 268 -8.07 14.68 -17.13
C ALA A 268 -8.91 13.40 -17.18
N ASP A 269 -8.56 12.38 -16.38
CA ASP A 269 -9.29 11.11 -16.33
C ASP A 269 -10.63 11.22 -15.58
N ILE A 270 -10.89 12.33 -14.86
CA ILE A 270 -12.21 12.65 -14.29
C ILE A 270 -13.26 12.93 -15.38
N ASN A 271 -12.83 13.02 -16.64
CA ASN A 271 -13.67 13.37 -17.78
C ASN A 271 -15.05 12.69 -17.73
N ASN A 272 -16.10 13.45 -18.06
CA ASN A 272 -17.50 12.99 -17.95
C ASN A 272 -17.96 12.59 -16.54
N PHE A 273 -17.30 13.11 -15.49
CA PHE A 273 -17.64 12.83 -14.08
C PHE A 273 -17.51 11.34 -13.71
N ASP A 274 -16.50 10.64 -14.25
CA ASP A 274 -16.25 9.25 -13.86
C ASP A 274 -15.99 9.15 -12.35
N SER A 275 -16.98 8.64 -11.63
CA SER A 275 -16.94 8.49 -10.17
C SER A 275 -15.85 7.56 -9.67
N ASN A 276 -15.34 6.65 -10.52
CA ASN A 276 -14.19 5.82 -10.18
C ASN A 276 -12.88 6.63 -10.09
N CYS A 277 -12.86 7.84 -10.66
CA CYS A 277 -11.77 8.80 -10.53
C CYS A 277 -11.96 9.80 -9.37
N HIS A 278 -13.01 9.66 -8.54
CA HIS A 278 -13.15 10.42 -7.30
C HIS A 278 -12.26 9.82 -6.21
N LEU A 279 -11.17 10.52 -5.90
CA LEU A 279 -10.11 10.06 -5.00
C LEU A 279 -9.72 11.14 -3.98
N ILE A 280 -9.19 10.72 -2.85
CA ILE A 280 -8.53 11.54 -1.84
C ILE A 280 -7.20 10.86 -1.49
N PRO A 281 -6.06 11.53 -1.79
CA PRO A 281 -5.93 12.81 -2.49
C PRO A 281 -6.40 12.75 -3.95
N PRO A 282 -6.77 13.90 -4.54
CA PRO A 282 -7.30 13.91 -5.90
C PRO A 282 -6.22 13.59 -6.94
N LEU A 283 -6.65 13.13 -8.10
CA LEU A 283 -5.79 13.05 -9.27
C LEU A 283 -5.32 14.46 -9.65
N ARG A 284 -4.02 14.64 -9.80
CA ARG A 284 -3.37 15.93 -10.08
C ARG A 284 -3.04 16.09 -11.58
N THR A 285 -2.26 17.10 -11.88
CA THR A 285 -1.85 17.40 -13.26
C THR A 285 -0.90 16.33 -13.84
N ARG A 286 -0.73 16.36 -15.16
CA ARG A 286 0.31 15.54 -15.81
C ARG A 286 1.72 15.88 -15.28
N GLY A 287 1.98 17.17 -14.97
CA GLY A 287 3.26 17.59 -14.39
C GLY A 287 3.51 16.94 -13.03
N ASP A 288 2.48 16.84 -12.18
CA ASP A 288 2.56 16.19 -10.89
C ASP A 288 2.82 14.68 -11.03
N ARG A 289 2.10 14.02 -11.93
CA ARG A 289 2.33 12.61 -12.25
C ARG A 289 3.78 12.33 -12.63
N GLU A 290 4.35 13.10 -13.56
CA GLU A 290 5.74 12.92 -13.97
C GLU A 290 6.72 13.23 -12.83
N ALA A 291 6.42 14.21 -11.97
CA ALA A 291 7.24 14.52 -10.81
C ALA A 291 7.21 13.39 -9.76
N LEU A 292 6.04 12.75 -9.54
CA LEU A 292 5.90 11.57 -8.68
C LEU A 292 6.67 10.36 -9.25
N ARG A 293 6.57 10.08 -10.55
CA ARG A 293 7.35 9.05 -11.25
C ARG A 293 8.85 9.23 -11.03
N ASN A 294 9.34 10.45 -11.22
CA ASN A 294 10.75 10.79 -10.96
C ASN A 294 11.12 10.59 -9.49
N ALA A 295 10.24 10.93 -8.56
CA ALA A 295 10.48 10.76 -7.13
C ALA A 295 10.49 9.28 -6.69
N VAL A 296 9.72 8.41 -7.36
CA VAL A 296 9.80 6.96 -7.19
C VAL A 296 11.10 6.41 -7.76
N ALA A 297 11.52 6.89 -8.94
CA ALA A 297 12.74 6.45 -9.61
C ALA A 297 14.00 6.79 -8.80
N ASP A 298 14.12 8.02 -8.31
CA ASP A 298 15.29 8.47 -7.53
C ASP A 298 15.23 8.06 -6.05
N GLY A 299 14.14 7.44 -5.60
CA GLY A 299 13.99 6.92 -4.24
C GLY A 299 13.54 7.94 -3.20
N ALA A 300 13.19 9.17 -3.58
CA ALA A 300 12.57 10.13 -2.66
C ALA A 300 11.23 9.58 -2.11
N ILE A 301 10.47 8.88 -2.97
CA ILE A 301 9.34 8.04 -2.59
C ILE A 301 9.82 6.60 -2.49
N SER A 302 9.64 5.99 -1.31
CA SER A 302 10.24 4.70 -0.94
C SER A 302 9.34 3.50 -1.26
N ALA A 303 8.03 3.71 -1.41
CA ALA A 303 7.06 2.64 -1.63
C ALA A 303 5.95 3.06 -2.60
N ILE A 304 5.36 2.07 -3.24
CA ILE A 304 4.12 2.20 -4.01
C ILE A 304 3.07 1.36 -3.28
N CYS A 305 1.91 1.94 -2.98
CA CYS A 305 0.81 1.24 -2.31
C CYS A 305 -0.41 1.11 -3.24
N SER A 306 -1.36 0.28 -2.86
CA SER A 306 -2.62 0.17 -3.59
C SER A 306 -3.56 1.34 -3.29
N ASP A 307 -3.56 1.83 -2.07
CA ASP A 307 -4.60 2.66 -1.46
C ASP A 307 -6.01 2.11 -1.76
N HIS A 308 -6.14 0.81 -1.60
CA HIS A 308 -7.35 0.06 -1.89
C HIS A 308 -8.53 0.51 -1.03
N GLN A 309 -9.63 0.87 -1.72
CA GLN A 309 -10.88 1.33 -1.11
C GLN A 309 -12.06 0.77 -1.89
N PRO A 310 -12.49 -0.47 -1.59
CA PRO A 310 -13.59 -1.11 -2.28
C PRO A 310 -14.92 -0.50 -1.84
N HIS A 311 -15.84 -0.35 -2.81
CA HIS A 311 -17.18 0.17 -2.61
C HIS A 311 -18.19 -0.66 -3.38
N GLU A 312 -19.40 -0.72 -2.84
CA GLU A 312 -20.60 -1.20 -3.53
C GLU A 312 -21.00 -0.23 -4.66
N PRO A 313 -21.76 -0.68 -5.69
CA PRO A 313 -22.13 0.14 -6.83
C PRO A 313 -22.82 1.46 -6.43
N ASP A 314 -23.78 1.42 -5.53
CA ASP A 314 -24.57 2.57 -5.09
C ASP A 314 -23.70 3.74 -4.58
N ALA A 315 -22.54 3.43 -3.98
CA ALA A 315 -21.61 4.45 -3.49
C ALA A 315 -20.98 5.28 -4.64
N LYS A 316 -21.08 4.82 -5.87
CA LYS A 316 -20.57 5.47 -7.08
C LYS A 316 -21.65 6.05 -8.00
N GLU A 317 -22.93 5.86 -7.70
CA GLU A 317 -24.08 6.26 -8.54
C GLU A 317 -24.69 7.63 -8.15
N ALA A 318 -23.97 8.47 -7.42
CA ALA A 318 -24.38 9.82 -7.05
C ALA A 318 -23.68 10.87 -7.96
N PRO A 319 -24.10 12.17 -7.92
CA PRO A 319 -23.27 13.24 -8.48
C PRO A 319 -21.85 13.21 -7.96
N PHE A 320 -20.85 13.48 -8.81
CA PHE A 320 -19.44 13.27 -8.52
C PHE A 320 -18.98 13.71 -7.11
N PRO A 321 -19.30 14.92 -6.62
CA PRO A 321 -18.89 15.35 -5.27
C PRO A 321 -19.53 14.54 -4.13
N SER A 322 -20.64 13.85 -4.40
CA SER A 322 -21.41 13.07 -3.42
C SER A 322 -21.07 11.58 -3.46
N THR A 323 -20.25 11.12 -4.41
CA THR A 323 -19.80 9.72 -4.47
C THR A 323 -18.78 9.44 -3.39
N ALA A 324 -18.66 8.20 -2.96
CA ALA A 324 -17.60 7.79 -2.04
C ALA A 324 -16.23 7.77 -2.76
N PRO A 325 -15.21 8.47 -2.24
CA PRO A 325 -13.88 8.45 -2.85
C PRO A 325 -13.20 7.09 -2.67
N GLY A 326 -12.40 6.68 -3.67
CA GLY A 326 -11.57 5.48 -3.59
C GLY A 326 -11.66 4.56 -4.81
N ILE A 327 -10.65 3.71 -4.95
CA ILE A 327 -10.49 2.69 -6.01
C ILE A 327 -10.31 1.31 -5.39
N SER A 328 -10.94 0.28 -5.99
CA SER A 328 -10.56 -1.12 -5.76
C SER A 328 -9.27 -1.40 -6.53
N ALA A 329 -8.14 -1.66 -5.83
CA ALA A 329 -6.82 -1.55 -6.41
C ALA A 329 -5.82 -2.67 -6.05
N LEU A 330 -6.19 -3.65 -5.20
CA LEU A 330 -5.26 -4.73 -4.81
C LEU A 330 -4.75 -5.52 -6.01
N GLU A 331 -5.63 -5.86 -6.94
CA GLU A 331 -5.31 -6.70 -8.10
C GLU A 331 -4.59 -5.92 -9.21
N THR A 332 -4.55 -4.58 -9.11
CA THR A 332 -3.88 -3.71 -10.08
C THR A 332 -2.54 -3.15 -9.58
N LEU A 333 -2.15 -3.38 -8.32
CA LEU A 333 -0.92 -2.85 -7.74
C LEU A 333 0.31 -3.32 -8.51
N LEU A 334 0.48 -4.63 -8.69
CA LEU A 334 1.63 -5.19 -9.42
C LEU A 334 1.64 -4.77 -10.89
N PRO A 335 0.58 -4.98 -11.70
CA PRO A 335 0.62 -4.66 -13.12
C PRO A 335 0.77 -3.16 -13.40
N LEU A 336 0.22 -2.25 -12.59
CA LEU A 336 0.47 -0.82 -12.71
C LEU A 336 1.94 -0.48 -12.38
N THR A 337 2.54 -1.14 -11.40
CA THR A 337 3.97 -0.95 -11.10
C THR A 337 4.87 -1.51 -12.22
N LEU A 338 4.52 -2.67 -12.81
CA LEU A 338 5.25 -3.23 -13.95
C LEU A 338 5.15 -2.34 -15.20
N ARG A 339 4.04 -1.64 -15.39
CA ARG A 339 3.91 -0.67 -16.48
C ARG A 339 4.92 0.46 -16.39
N LEU A 340 5.37 0.86 -15.20
CA LEU A 340 6.48 1.82 -15.05
C LEU A 340 7.81 1.24 -15.57
N VAL A 341 7.97 -0.08 -15.52
CA VAL A 341 9.14 -0.75 -16.10
C VAL A 341 9.04 -0.78 -17.63
N GLU A 342 7.86 -1.04 -18.19
CA GLU A 342 7.62 -0.98 -19.63
C GLU A 342 7.80 0.43 -20.22
N GLU A 343 7.52 1.45 -19.42
CA GLU A 343 7.67 2.87 -19.78
C GLU A 343 9.07 3.43 -19.44
N ASP A 344 10.05 2.57 -19.09
CA ASP A 344 11.44 2.94 -18.73
C ASP A 344 11.56 3.94 -17.57
N VAL A 345 10.55 4.02 -16.69
CA VAL A 345 10.60 4.86 -15.48
C VAL A 345 11.42 4.19 -14.37
N LEU A 346 11.30 2.86 -14.24
CA LEU A 346 11.98 2.03 -13.24
C LEU A 346 12.64 0.82 -13.88
N GLY A 347 13.76 0.38 -13.34
CA GLY A 347 14.25 -0.97 -13.55
C GLY A 347 13.39 -2.00 -12.79
N LEU A 348 13.26 -3.23 -13.30
CA LEU A 348 12.45 -4.27 -12.67
C LEU A 348 12.82 -4.55 -11.19
N PRO A 349 14.11 -4.65 -10.81
CA PRO A 349 14.48 -4.81 -9.40
C PRO A 349 14.06 -3.61 -8.53
N GLN A 350 14.11 -2.38 -9.09
CA GLN A 350 13.64 -1.19 -8.37
C GLN A 350 12.12 -1.21 -8.16
N ALA A 351 11.37 -1.60 -9.19
CA ALA A 351 9.91 -1.75 -9.10
C ALA A 351 9.52 -2.77 -8.01
N ILE A 352 10.19 -3.93 -7.97
CA ILE A 352 10.00 -4.95 -6.93
C ILE A 352 10.38 -4.38 -5.56
N ALA A 353 11.48 -3.64 -5.43
CA ALA A 353 11.87 -3.02 -4.16
C ALA A 353 10.80 -2.07 -3.60
N ARG A 354 10.12 -1.30 -4.48
CA ARG A 354 9.02 -0.39 -4.08
C ARG A 354 7.78 -1.11 -3.56
N LEU A 355 7.64 -2.40 -3.86
CA LEU A 355 6.51 -3.23 -3.44
C LEU A 355 6.87 -4.23 -2.33
N THR A 356 8.15 -4.39 -1.97
CA THR A 356 8.62 -5.44 -1.05
C THR A 356 9.44 -4.88 0.11
N CYS A 357 10.75 -4.75 -0.03
CA CYS A 357 11.63 -4.26 1.04
C CYS A 357 11.37 -2.79 1.37
N GLY A 358 11.04 -1.94 0.40
CA GLY A 358 10.74 -0.53 0.66
C GLY A 358 9.61 -0.34 1.70
N PRO A 359 8.40 -0.86 1.48
CA PRO A 359 7.33 -0.79 2.46
C PRO A 359 7.63 -1.57 3.76
N ALA A 360 8.36 -2.69 3.71
CA ALA A 360 8.73 -3.44 4.90
C ALA A 360 9.69 -2.64 5.80
N ASP A 361 10.67 -1.96 5.22
CA ASP A 361 11.64 -1.13 5.96
C ASP A 361 10.98 0.11 6.60
N ILE A 362 9.94 0.69 5.97
CA ILE A 362 9.14 1.79 6.55
C ILE A 362 8.52 1.37 7.88
N LEU A 363 8.05 0.12 7.95
CA LEU A 363 7.39 -0.45 9.13
C LEU A 363 8.35 -1.17 10.08
N ASP A 364 9.65 -1.19 9.76
CA ASP A 364 10.68 -1.91 10.54
C ASP A 364 10.35 -3.43 10.67
N LEU A 365 9.90 -4.04 9.57
CA LEU A 365 9.50 -5.44 9.52
C LEU A 365 10.57 -6.32 8.84
N PRO A 366 10.84 -7.53 9.35
CA PRO A 366 11.78 -8.47 8.72
C PRO A 366 11.13 -9.21 7.53
N LEU A 367 10.44 -8.47 6.67
CA LEU A 367 9.71 -8.95 5.48
C LEU A 367 10.30 -8.38 4.20
N GLY A 368 9.75 -8.77 3.05
CA GLY A 368 10.15 -8.24 1.74
C GLY A 368 11.54 -8.68 1.30
N ARG A 369 12.02 -9.85 1.76
CA ARG A 369 13.34 -10.44 1.45
C ARG A 369 13.29 -11.95 1.45
N LEU A 370 14.21 -12.60 0.68
CA LEU A 370 14.24 -14.05 0.46
C LEU A 370 15.52 -14.72 1.00
N GLY A 371 16.20 -14.10 1.95
CA GLY A 371 17.39 -14.71 2.56
C GLY A 371 17.07 -15.99 3.35
N ALA A 372 18.08 -16.87 3.53
CA ALA A 372 17.92 -18.07 4.36
C ALA A 372 17.44 -17.70 5.78
N GLY A 373 16.45 -18.44 6.28
CA GLY A 373 15.78 -18.19 7.56
C GLY A 373 14.64 -17.15 7.51
N ALA A 374 14.48 -16.39 6.42
CA ALA A 374 13.37 -15.48 6.24
C ALA A 374 12.03 -16.24 6.11
N SER A 375 10.92 -15.56 6.41
CA SER A 375 9.58 -16.07 6.12
C SER A 375 9.44 -16.39 4.64
N ALA A 376 8.86 -17.53 4.31
CA ALA A 376 8.62 -17.93 2.92
C ALA A 376 7.34 -17.23 2.38
N ASP A 377 7.36 -15.91 2.39
CA ASP A 377 6.37 -15.03 1.78
C ASP A 377 6.85 -14.69 0.37
N ILE A 378 6.19 -15.24 -0.66
CA ILE A 378 6.70 -15.25 -2.03
C ILE A 378 5.59 -14.91 -3.01
N CYS A 379 5.93 -14.07 -4.00
CA CYS A 379 5.12 -13.82 -5.18
C CYS A 379 5.84 -14.39 -6.41
N ILE A 380 5.12 -15.19 -7.21
CA ILE A 380 5.57 -15.69 -8.50
C ILE A 380 4.65 -15.14 -9.57
N PHE A 381 5.20 -14.48 -10.58
CA PHE A 381 4.40 -13.92 -11.67
C PHE A 381 5.06 -14.15 -13.03
N ASP A 382 4.23 -14.25 -14.07
CA ASP A 382 4.67 -14.26 -15.46
C ASP A 382 4.74 -12.81 -15.97
N PRO A 383 5.94 -12.27 -16.24
CA PRO A 383 6.08 -10.87 -16.67
C PRO A 383 5.56 -10.62 -18.08
N ASN A 384 5.33 -11.65 -18.87
CA ASN A 384 4.93 -11.53 -20.27
C ASN A 384 3.45 -11.83 -20.52
N GLN A 385 2.77 -12.47 -19.57
CA GLN A 385 1.36 -12.81 -19.71
C GLN A 385 0.51 -11.54 -19.74
N THR A 386 -0.22 -11.35 -20.83
CA THR A 386 -1.25 -10.31 -20.96
C THR A 386 -2.60 -10.82 -20.47
N TRP A 387 -3.36 -9.93 -19.85
CA TRP A 387 -4.70 -10.22 -19.35
C TRP A 387 -5.54 -8.94 -19.30
N ARG A 388 -6.85 -9.07 -19.30
CA ARG A 388 -7.77 -7.93 -19.21
C ARG A 388 -8.49 -7.97 -17.87
N LEU A 389 -8.60 -6.81 -17.20
CA LEU A 389 -9.35 -6.71 -15.96
C LEU A 389 -10.85 -6.66 -16.28
N THR A 390 -11.58 -7.65 -15.81
CA THR A 390 -13.04 -7.71 -15.91
C THR A 390 -13.66 -7.84 -14.52
N THR A 391 -14.94 -7.50 -14.40
CA THR A 391 -15.66 -7.64 -13.13
C THR A 391 -15.76 -9.10 -12.67
N GLU A 392 -15.86 -10.02 -13.63
CA GLU A 392 -15.96 -11.46 -13.38
C GLU A 392 -14.64 -12.05 -12.86
N ASP A 393 -13.53 -11.45 -13.25
CA ASP A 393 -12.19 -11.88 -12.82
C ASP A 393 -11.78 -11.31 -11.47
N MET A 394 -12.38 -10.21 -11.02
CA MET A 394 -12.02 -9.58 -9.75
C MET A 394 -12.46 -10.43 -8.56
N LEU A 395 -11.55 -10.64 -7.60
CA LEU A 395 -11.83 -11.32 -6.34
C LEU A 395 -12.19 -10.33 -5.22
N SER A 396 -11.82 -9.05 -5.36
CA SER A 396 -12.34 -7.99 -4.50
C SER A 396 -13.85 -7.86 -4.67
N ARG A 397 -14.57 -7.61 -3.60
CA ARG A 397 -16.01 -7.35 -3.68
C ARG A 397 -16.34 -5.97 -4.26
N GLY A 398 -15.42 -5.03 -4.17
CA GLY A 398 -15.56 -3.71 -4.80
C GLY A 398 -15.03 -3.74 -6.22
N HIS A 399 -15.85 -3.32 -7.19
CA HIS A 399 -15.47 -3.24 -8.60
C HIS A 399 -15.27 -1.80 -9.07
N ASN A 400 -15.21 -0.86 -8.14
CA ASN A 400 -15.04 0.57 -8.39
C ASN A 400 -13.60 0.90 -8.82
N THR A 401 -13.31 0.72 -10.10
CA THR A 401 -11.99 1.00 -10.66
C THR A 401 -12.10 1.56 -12.09
N PRO A 402 -11.35 2.63 -12.45
CA PRO A 402 -11.31 3.16 -13.81
C PRO A 402 -10.49 2.29 -14.77
N PHE A 403 -9.95 1.18 -14.27
CA PHE A 403 -9.13 0.26 -15.05
C PHE A 403 -9.90 -0.92 -15.63
N LEU A 404 -11.22 -1.01 -15.44
CA LEU A 404 -12.04 -2.06 -16.04
C LEU A 404 -11.92 -2.05 -17.58
N GLY A 405 -11.79 -3.25 -18.15
CA GLY A 405 -11.61 -3.45 -19.60
C GLY A 405 -10.20 -3.11 -20.09
N ARG A 406 -9.31 -2.59 -19.28
CA ARG A 406 -7.91 -2.33 -19.67
C ARG A 406 -7.11 -3.63 -19.69
N GLU A 407 -6.18 -3.69 -20.65
CA GLU A 407 -5.21 -4.76 -20.74
C GLU A 407 -3.98 -4.45 -19.88
N PHE A 408 -3.53 -5.46 -19.16
CA PHE A 408 -2.35 -5.45 -18.34
C PHE A 408 -1.37 -6.52 -18.77
N LYS A 409 -0.10 -6.29 -18.49
CA LYS A 409 0.98 -7.25 -18.62
C LYS A 409 1.53 -7.58 -17.24
N GLY A 410 1.93 -8.84 -17.04
CA GLY A 410 2.34 -9.35 -15.75
C GLY A 410 1.15 -9.94 -14.96
N ALA A 411 1.16 -11.25 -14.80
CA ALA A 411 0.10 -11.98 -14.09
C ALA A 411 0.68 -12.83 -12.98
N VAL A 412 0.16 -12.67 -11.76
CA VAL A 412 0.54 -13.54 -10.63
C VAL A 412 0.07 -14.94 -10.91
N THR A 413 0.97 -15.92 -10.73
CA THR A 413 0.68 -17.35 -10.90
C THR A 413 0.59 -18.06 -9.56
N HIS A 414 1.44 -17.67 -8.59
CA HIS A 414 1.39 -18.24 -7.25
C HIS A 414 1.72 -17.16 -6.22
N THR A 415 1.03 -17.24 -5.09
CA THR A 415 1.38 -16.48 -3.89
C THR A 415 1.53 -17.44 -2.73
N LEU A 416 2.66 -17.36 -2.03
CA LEU A 416 2.92 -18.17 -0.85
C LEU A 416 3.01 -17.28 0.38
N LEU A 417 2.30 -17.65 1.43
CA LEU A 417 2.35 -17.01 2.75
C LEU A 417 2.90 -18.03 3.76
N GLU A 418 4.05 -17.72 4.36
CA GLU A 418 4.70 -18.61 5.31
C GLU A 418 4.83 -20.06 4.77
N GLY A 419 5.23 -20.18 3.50
CA GLY A 419 5.40 -21.47 2.83
C GLY A 419 4.12 -22.23 2.50
N ARG A 420 2.95 -21.60 2.59
CA ARG A 420 1.67 -22.16 2.13
C ARG A 420 1.26 -21.47 0.85
N VAL A 421 0.89 -22.22 -0.17
CA VAL A 421 0.26 -21.66 -1.38
C VAL A 421 -1.12 -21.13 -0.98
N VAL A 422 -1.31 -19.81 -1.07
CA VAL A 422 -2.56 -19.11 -0.73
C VAL A 422 -3.31 -18.64 -1.97
N PHE A 423 -2.63 -18.60 -3.11
CA PHE A 423 -3.20 -18.38 -4.43
C PHE A 423 -2.40 -19.16 -5.47
N GLU A 424 -3.11 -19.79 -6.41
CA GLU A 424 -2.59 -20.47 -7.61
C GLU A 424 -3.58 -20.23 -8.75
N LYS A 425 -3.05 -19.80 -9.93
CA LYS A 425 -3.84 -19.50 -11.14
C LYS A 425 -3.88 -20.72 -12.08
#